data_9deeffc33c4fe6951c8ebc466c9468be
#
_entry.id   9deeffc33c4fe6951c8ebc466c9468be
#
_cell.length_a   1.000
_cell.length_b   1.000
_cell.length_c   1.000
_cell.angle_alpha   90.00
_cell.angle_beta   90.00
_cell.angle_gamma   90.00
#
_symmetry.space_group_name_H-M   'P 1'
#
loop_
_entity.id
_entity.type
_entity.pdbx_description
1 polymer ?
#
loop_
_entity_poly.entity_id
_entity_poly.type
_entity_poly.pdbx_seq_one_letter_code
_entity_poly.pdbx_strand_id
1 'polypeptide(L)'
;MEKYKIVFCGKTEEDAPLGEAIVDDAFVKMSEETDCRNKALKGRFTSCFIYEMKDELPEGDVAELGVYKGGITKFMASCFPNKTVYAFDTFEGMPDIVGDKDDPCVEGMFQEVDDVLEYLNDPNIEIRKGIFPSTTEGLDDKTFSLVHLDADIYESTLAGLQFFWPRMAVG
;
A
#
# COMPACT_ATOMS: atom_id res chain seq x y z
N MET A 1 -25.89 9.95 4.31
CA MET A 1 -24.53 9.45 4.62
C MET A 1 -23.96 10.33 5.72
N GLU A 2 -23.64 9.75 6.84
CA GLU A 2 -22.96 10.44 7.93
C GLU A 2 -21.52 10.72 7.53
N LYS A 3 -20.98 11.87 7.91
CA LYS A 3 -19.59 12.24 7.59
C LYS A 3 -18.80 12.35 8.89
N TYR A 4 -17.59 11.79 8.87
CA TYR A 4 -16.68 11.77 10.01
C TYR A 4 -15.42 12.57 9.66
N LYS A 5 -14.95 13.35 10.61
CA LYS A 5 -13.69 14.05 10.50
C LYS A 5 -12.60 13.20 11.19
N ILE A 6 -11.59 12.80 10.43
CA ILE A 6 -10.39 12.16 10.97
C ILE A 6 -9.31 13.22 11.06
N VAL A 7 -8.73 13.37 12.25
CA VAL A 7 -7.61 14.27 12.48
C VAL A 7 -6.36 13.42 12.70
N PHE A 8 -5.33 13.70 11.94
CA PHE A 8 -4.03 13.05 12.07
C PHE A 8 -3.17 13.87 13.02
N CYS A 9 -2.78 13.29 14.14
CA CYS A 9 -1.90 13.90 15.13
C CYS A 9 -0.50 13.27 15.04
N GLY A 10 0.50 13.95 15.59
CA GLY A 10 1.84 13.40 15.77
C GLY A 10 1.87 12.24 16.78
N LYS A 11 3.04 11.98 17.35
CA LYS A 11 3.24 10.84 18.28
C LYS A 11 2.50 11.00 19.60
N THR A 12 2.12 12.20 19.97
CA THR A 12 1.37 12.52 21.20
C THR A 12 0.10 13.30 20.88
N GLU A 13 -0.88 13.26 21.79
CA GLU A 13 -2.14 14.05 21.66
C GLU A 13 -1.89 15.56 21.73
N GLU A 14 -0.72 16.00 22.22
CA GLU A 14 -0.31 17.40 22.32
C GLU A 14 0.32 17.93 21.04
N ASP A 15 0.68 17.05 20.09
CA ASP A 15 1.25 17.44 18.82
C ASP A 15 0.22 18.17 17.95
N ALA A 16 0.67 19.16 17.19
CA ALA A 16 -0.17 19.83 16.24
C ALA A 16 -0.72 18.84 15.19
N PRO A 17 -1.98 19.02 14.72
CA PRO A 17 -2.54 18.17 13.68
C PRO A 17 -1.64 18.16 12.43
N LEU A 18 -1.30 16.96 11.93
CA LEU A 18 -0.55 16.77 10.70
C LEU A 18 -1.44 16.95 9.46
N GLY A 19 -2.75 16.77 9.64
CA GLY A 19 -3.75 16.90 8.59
C GLY A 19 -5.11 16.41 9.06
N GLU A 20 -6.09 16.51 8.20
CA GLU A 20 -7.44 16.01 8.43
C GLU A 20 -8.06 15.48 7.13
N ALA A 21 -8.93 14.48 7.25
CA ALA A 21 -9.73 13.96 6.15
C ALA A 21 -11.20 13.90 6.55
N ILE A 22 -12.08 14.04 5.57
CA ILE A 22 -13.52 13.86 5.76
C ILE A 22 -13.91 12.57 5.06
N VAL A 23 -14.35 11.61 5.85
CA VAL A 23 -14.74 10.28 5.38
C VAL A 23 -16.20 9.99 5.71
N ASP A 24 -16.76 8.96 5.11
CA ASP A 24 -18.15 8.55 5.30
C ASP A 24 -18.25 7.12 5.88
N ASP A 25 -19.49 6.67 6.09
CA ASP A 25 -19.80 5.32 6.60
C ASP A 25 -19.15 4.21 5.74
N ALA A 26 -19.03 4.42 4.42
CA ALA A 26 -18.45 3.44 3.52
C ALA A 26 -16.94 3.29 3.77
N PHE A 27 -16.22 4.39 3.99
CA PHE A 27 -14.82 4.34 4.40
C PHE A 27 -14.64 3.61 5.73
N VAL A 28 -15.47 3.94 6.74
CA VAL A 28 -15.37 3.32 8.06
C VAL A 28 -15.54 1.82 7.94
N LYS A 29 -16.60 1.38 7.26
CA LYS A 29 -16.87 -0.04 7.04
C LYS A 29 -15.71 -0.73 6.30
N MET A 30 -15.28 -0.17 5.18
CA MET A 30 -14.18 -0.72 4.37
C MET A 30 -12.88 -0.82 5.17
N SER A 31 -12.56 0.20 5.95
CA SER A 31 -11.34 0.22 6.77
C SER A 31 -11.37 -0.78 7.92
N GLU A 32 -12.58 -1.15 8.40
CA GLU A 32 -12.78 -2.22 9.38
C GLU A 32 -12.62 -3.60 8.75
N GLU A 33 -13.27 -3.82 7.62
CA GLU A 33 -13.25 -5.08 6.88
C GLU A 33 -11.85 -5.44 6.36
N THR A 34 -11.03 -4.45 6.03
CA THR A 34 -9.68 -4.64 5.48
C THR A 34 -8.57 -4.53 6.51
N ASP A 35 -8.92 -4.35 7.79
CA ASP A 35 -7.96 -4.15 8.89
C ASP A 35 -6.90 -3.04 8.64
N CYS A 36 -7.12 -2.19 7.63
CA CYS A 36 -6.18 -1.13 7.25
C CYS A 36 -6.05 -0.04 8.32
N ARG A 37 -7.02 0.04 9.24
CA ARG A 37 -6.94 0.90 10.42
C ARG A 37 -5.91 0.44 11.44
N ASN A 38 -5.43 -0.80 11.28
CA ASN A 38 -4.68 -1.43 12.32
C ASN A 38 -3.38 -0.71 12.60
N LYS A 39 -3.44 0.04 13.67
CA LYS A 39 -2.34 0.22 14.62
C LYS A 39 -1.24 1.19 14.24
N ALA A 40 -1.02 1.51 12.99
CA ALA A 40 -0.05 2.54 12.64
C ALA A 40 -0.76 3.78 12.08
N LEU A 41 -0.40 4.94 12.58
CA LEU A 41 -0.80 6.24 12.04
C LEU A 41 -0.65 6.30 10.51
N LYS A 42 0.42 5.68 10.00
CA LYS A 42 0.75 5.55 8.58
C LYS A 42 -0.38 4.88 7.78
N GLY A 43 -0.89 3.71 8.21
CA GLY A 43 -1.95 3.01 7.51
C GLY A 43 -3.27 3.79 7.44
N ARG A 44 -3.61 4.54 8.51
CA ARG A 44 -4.79 5.40 8.51
C ARG A 44 -4.66 6.57 7.54
N PHE A 45 -3.49 7.17 7.46
CA PHE A 45 -3.21 8.29 6.56
C PHE A 45 -3.31 7.82 5.11
N THR A 46 -2.64 6.72 4.77
CA THR A 46 -2.64 6.14 3.44
C THR A 46 -4.06 5.74 3.00
N SER A 47 -4.84 5.07 3.86
CA SER A 47 -6.20 4.67 3.50
C SER A 47 -7.15 5.84 3.28
N CYS A 48 -7.06 6.92 4.08
CA CYS A 48 -7.85 8.13 3.85
C CYS A 48 -7.49 8.78 2.51
N PHE A 49 -6.21 8.89 2.20
CA PHE A 49 -5.74 9.48 0.95
C PHE A 49 -6.20 8.67 -0.27
N ILE A 50 -6.06 7.35 -0.21
CA ILE A 50 -6.55 6.44 -1.27
C ILE A 50 -8.05 6.61 -1.47
N TYR A 51 -8.81 6.67 -0.38
CA TYR A 51 -10.26 6.80 -0.44
C TYR A 51 -10.72 8.14 -1.03
N GLU A 52 -10.07 9.23 -0.67
CA GLU A 52 -10.37 10.56 -1.22
C GLU A 52 -10.12 10.62 -2.73
N MET A 53 -9.08 9.92 -3.21
CA MET A 53 -8.71 9.93 -4.63
C MET A 53 -9.46 8.91 -5.49
N LYS A 54 -10.22 7.98 -4.90
CA LYS A 54 -10.74 6.79 -5.62
C LYS A 54 -11.57 7.09 -6.87
N ASP A 55 -12.27 8.23 -6.88
CA ASP A 55 -13.15 8.63 -7.97
C ASP A 55 -12.46 9.58 -8.99
N GLU A 56 -11.20 9.98 -8.71
CA GLU A 56 -10.46 10.96 -9.51
C GLU A 56 -9.26 10.34 -10.26
N LEU A 57 -8.90 9.10 -9.96
CA LEU A 57 -7.76 8.45 -10.58
C LEU A 57 -8.00 8.21 -12.08
N PRO A 58 -6.98 8.45 -12.92
CA PRO A 58 -7.03 8.13 -14.34
C PRO A 58 -7.12 6.62 -14.58
N GLU A 59 -7.29 6.24 -15.84
CA GLU A 59 -7.22 4.82 -16.26
C GLU A 59 -5.82 4.26 -15.97
N GLY A 60 -5.78 3.00 -15.58
CA GLY A 60 -4.58 2.27 -15.22
C GLY A 60 -4.80 1.41 -13.98
N ASP A 61 -3.92 0.46 -13.77
CA ASP A 61 -3.95 -0.44 -12.62
C ASP A 61 -3.37 0.25 -11.37
N VAL A 62 -3.43 -0.41 -10.22
CA VAL A 62 -2.81 0.07 -8.98
C VAL A 62 -1.80 -0.93 -8.46
N ALA A 63 -0.83 -0.47 -7.66
CA ALA A 63 0.21 -1.34 -7.13
C ALA A 63 0.61 -0.96 -5.70
N GLU A 64 1.04 -1.96 -4.93
CA GLU A 64 1.72 -1.80 -3.65
C GLU A 64 3.05 -2.56 -3.68
N LEU A 65 4.13 -1.90 -3.32
CA LEU A 65 5.43 -2.50 -3.08
C LEU A 65 5.76 -2.43 -1.58
N GLY A 66 5.81 -3.59 -0.94
CA GLY A 66 5.84 -3.74 0.51
C GLY A 66 4.43 -3.91 1.06
N VAL A 67 3.95 -5.15 1.11
CA VAL A 67 2.56 -5.50 1.43
C VAL A 67 2.37 -5.86 2.90
N TYR A 68 3.36 -6.53 3.49
CA TYR A 68 3.33 -7.05 4.86
C TYR A 68 2.07 -7.88 5.15
N LYS A 69 1.14 -7.37 5.96
CA LYS A 69 -0.12 -8.05 6.33
C LYS A 69 -1.27 -7.79 5.35
N GLY A 70 -1.06 -7.05 4.28
CA GLY A 70 -2.01 -6.88 3.19
C GLY A 70 -3.17 -5.91 3.44
N GLY A 71 -3.19 -5.19 4.55
CA GLY A 71 -4.31 -4.29 4.89
C GLY A 71 -4.54 -3.20 3.85
N ILE A 72 -3.48 -2.54 3.37
CA ILE A 72 -3.58 -1.50 2.34
C ILE A 72 -3.89 -2.10 0.97
N THR A 73 -3.25 -3.21 0.59
CA THR A 73 -3.59 -3.94 -0.65
C THR A 73 -5.08 -4.27 -0.71
N LYS A 74 -5.63 -4.85 0.37
CA LYS A 74 -7.05 -5.21 0.48
C LYS A 74 -7.95 -3.99 0.40
N PHE A 75 -7.55 -2.91 1.05
CA PHE A 75 -8.26 -1.64 1.00
C PHE A 75 -8.28 -1.06 -0.42
N MET A 76 -7.15 -1.06 -1.12
CA MET A 76 -7.08 -0.64 -2.53
C MET A 76 -7.98 -1.52 -3.42
N ALA A 77 -7.97 -2.83 -3.22
CA ALA A 77 -8.84 -3.73 -3.98
C ALA A 77 -10.32 -3.41 -3.79
N SER A 78 -10.72 -3.02 -2.59
CA SER A 78 -12.09 -2.59 -2.28
C SER A 78 -12.42 -1.21 -2.86
N CYS A 79 -11.46 -0.27 -2.87
CA CYS A 79 -11.64 1.06 -3.48
C CYS A 79 -11.72 1.00 -5.00
N PHE A 80 -11.00 0.06 -5.63
CA PHE A 80 -10.82 -0.01 -7.08
C PHE A 80 -11.26 -1.37 -7.66
N PRO A 81 -12.53 -1.75 -7.54
CA PRO A 81 -13.00 -3.10 -7.92
C PRO A 81 -12.85 -3.42 -9.42
N ASN A 82 -12.65 -2.40 -10.26
CA ASN A 82 -12.47 -2.53 -11.71
C ASN A 82 -11.01 -2.41 -12.16
N LYS A 83 -10.05 -2.26 -11.23
CA LYS A 83 -8.62 -2.19 -11.52
C LYS A 83 -7.93 -3.44 -10.96
N THR A 84 -6.83 -3.85 -11.58
CA THR A 84 -5.95 -4.86 -10.97
C THR A 84 -5.10 -4.19 -9.89
N VAL A 85 -5.00 -4.82 -8.73
CA VAL A 85 -4.12 -4.43 -7.63
C VAL A 85 -2.93 -5.38 -7.61
N TYR A 86 -1.77 -4.91 -8.04
CA TYR A 86 -0.52 -5.67 -7.98
C TYR A 86 0.11 -5.56 -6.60
N ALA A 87 0.30 -6.69 -5.93
CA ALA A 87 0.84 -6.80 -4.58
C ALA A 87 2.24 -7.41 -4.60
N PHE A 88 3.26 -6.56 -4.46
CA PHE A 88 4.67 -6.96 -4.51
C PHE A 88 5.26 -7.07 -3.10
N ASP A 89 5.68 -8.27 -2.71
CA ASP A 89 6.35 -8.53 -1.45
C ASP A 89 7.13 -9.85 -1.53
N THR A 90 8.10 -10.04 -0.67
CA THR A 90 8.73 -11.34 -0.48
C THR A 90 7.78 -12.31 0.19
N PHE A 91 6.90 -11.83 1.07
CA PHE A 91 6.09 -12.63 2.00
C PHE A 91 6.94 -13.60 2.84
N GLU A 92 8.19 -13.24 3.05
CA GLU A 92 9.19 -13.98 3.82
C GLU A 92 9.99 -13.06 4.76
N GLY A 93 9.54 -11.79 4.87
CA GLY A 93 10.21 -10.74 5.63
C GLY A 93 11.27 -10.00 4.82
N MET A 94 12.02 -9.13 5.49
CA MET A 94 13.09 -8.34 4.88
C MET A 94 14.17 -9.24 4.29
N PRO A 95 14.55 -9.06 3.01
CA PRO A 95 15.64 -9.82 2.40
C PRO A 95 17.01 -9.36 2.92
N ASP A 96 18.05 -10.16 2.66
CA ASP A 96 19.45 -9.91 3.06
C ASP A 96 20.15 -8.77 2.27
N ILE A 97 19.40 -8.03 1.47
CA ILE A 97 19.86 -6.84 0.74
C ILE A 97 19.78 -5.53 1.56
N VAL A 98 19.47 -5.64 2.86
CA VAL A 98 19.48 -4.50 3.77
C VAL A 98 20.88 -3.92 3.87
N GLY A 99 21.02 -2.65 3.53
CA GLY A 99 22.31 -1.94 3.51
C GLY A 99 22.43 -0.91 4.63
N ASP A 100 23.56 -0.23 4.68
CA ASP A 100 23.85 0.83 5.69
C ASP A 100 22.84 2.00 5.66
N LYS A 101 22.08 2.13 4.58
CA LYS A 101 21.04 3.17 4.41
C LYS A 101 19.68 2.78 5.00
N ASP A 102 19.51 1.54 5.40
CA ASP A 102 18.23 0.95 5.79
C ASP A 102 18.09 0.77 7.31
N ASP A 103 18.98 1.41 8.10
CA ASP A 103 18.87 1.43 9.56
C ASP A 103 17.55 2.14 9.99
N PRO A 104 16.69 1.49 10.82
CA PRO A 104 16.94 0.29 11.65
C PRO A 104 16.47 -1.05 11.03
N CYS A 105 16.25 -1.15 9.73
CA CYS A 105 15.80 -2.38 9.10
C CYS A 105 16.86 -3.48 9.21
N VAL A 106 16.41 -4.70 9.48
CA VAL A 106 17.28 -5.89 9.56
C VAL A 106 16.63 -7.06 8.81
N GLU A 107 17.47 -7.98 8.32
CA GLU A 107 17.02 -9.21 7.66
C GLU A 107 15.97 -9.96 8.51
N GLY A 108 14.93 -10.48 7.88
CA GLY A 108 13.84 -11.20 8.52
C GLY A 108 12.83 -10.33 9.28
N MET A 109 13.03 -9.02 9.34
CA MET A 109 12.02 -8.11 9.90
C MET A 109 10.71 -8.24 9.12
N PHE A 110 9.56 -8.16 9.79
CA PHE A 110 8.22 -8.33 9.20
C PHE A 110 7.93 -9.74 8.63
N GLN A 111 8.60 -10.77 9.11
CA GLN A 111 8.42 -12.16 8.68
C GLN A 111 7.06 -12.78 9.11
N GLU A 112 6.35 -12.19 10.07
CA GLU A 112 5.07 -12.69 10.59
C GLU A 112 3.91 -12.39 9.62
N VAL A 113 3.87 -13.11 8.50
CA VAL A 113 2.87 -12.97 7.43
C VAL A 113 2.04 -14.25 7.21
N ASP A 114 1.78 -14.99 8.29
CA ASP A 114 0.91 -16.16 8.23
C ASP A 114 -0.46 -15.77 7.64
N ASP A 115 -0.99 -16.59 6.74
CA ASP A 115 -2.29 -16.47 6.09
C ASP A 115 -2.49 -15.23 5.18
N VAL A 116 -1.48 -14.37 4.96
CA VAL A 116 -1.65 -13.17 4.13
C VAL A 116 -2.03 -13.50 2.68
N LEU A 117 -1.51 -14.57 2.12
CA LEU A 117 -1.86 -15.01 0.76
C LEU A 117 -3.31 -15.47 0.66
N GLU A 118 -3.83 -16.12 1.70
CA GLU A 118 -5.25 -16.48 1.78
C GLU A 118 -6.11 -15.24 2.00
N TYR A 119 -5.68 -14.32 2.83
CA TYR A 119 -6.36 -13.06 3.08
C TYR A 119 -6.48 -12.19 1.81
N LEU A 120 -5.47 -12.19 0.94
CA LEU A 120 -5.43 -11.41 -0.30
C LEU A 120 -6.03 -12.16 -1.51
N ASN A 121 -6.80 -13.21 -1.29
CA ASN A 121 -7.44 -13.99 -2.35
C ASN A 121 -8.70 -13.30 -2.91
N ASP A 122 -8.56 -12.08 -3.43
CA ASP A 122 -9.61 -11.36 -4.15
C ASP A 122 -9.39 -11.43 -5.67
N PRO A 123 -10.45 -11.43 -6.47
CA PRO A 123 -10.34 -11.62 -7.92
C PRO A 123 -9.59 -10.50 -8.65
N ASN A 124 -9.47 -9.33 -8.05
CA ASN A 124 -8.74 -8.19 -8.61
C ASN A 124 -7.39 -7.95 -7.95
N ILE A 125 -6.90 -8.86 -7.09
CA ILE A 125 -5.55 -8.80 -6.53
C ILE A 125 -4.65 -9.77 -7.27
N GLU A 126 -3.50 -9.28 -7.75
CA GLU A 126 -2.46 -10.09 -8.36
C GLU A 126 -1.20 -10.08 -7.50
N ILE A 127 -0.92 -11.22 -6.86
CA ILE A 127 0.23 -11.37 -5.95
C ILE A 127 1.50 -11.61 -6.77
N ARG A 128 2.51 -10.81 -6.50
CA ARG A 128 3.84 -10.85 -7.12
C ARG A 128 4.90 -11.16 -6.05
N LYS A 129 4.96 -12.43 -5.65
CA LYS A 129 5.88 -12.89 -4.59
C LYS A 129 7.32 -12.93 -5.07
N GLY A 130 8.22 -12.28 -4.33
CA GLY A 130 9.67 -12.29 -4.54
C GLY A 130 10.32 -10.93 -4.33
N ILE A 131 11.64 -10.87 -4.60
CA ILE A 131 12.43 -9.64 -4.47
C ILE A 131 12.19 -8.77 -5.71
N PHE A 132 11.72 -7.53 -5.47
CA PHE A 132 11.56 -6.53 -6.53
C PHE A 132 12.95 -6.05 -7.03
N PRO A 133 13.19 -5.85 -8.35
CA PRO A 133 12.20 -5.85 -9.45
C PRO A 133 12.04 -7.17 -10.22
N SER A 134 12.57 -8.31 -9.75
CA SER A 134 12.47 -9.58 -10.49
C SER A 134 11.04 -10.08 -10.67
N THR A 135 10.09 -9.49 -9.95
CA THR A 135 8.66 -9.84 -9.96
C THR A 135 7.83 -9.01 -10.96
N THR A 136 8.48 -8.22 -11.83
CA THR A 136 7.80 -7.33 -12.79
C THR A 136 7.54 -7.94 -14.15
N GLU A 137 7.83 -9.22 -14.35
CA GLU A 137 7.64 -9.91 -15.63
C GLU A 137 6.22 -9.73 -16.18
N GLY A 138 6.12 -9.37 -17.47
CA GLY A 138 4.83 -9.15 -18.15
C GLY A 138 4.13 -7.84 -17.84
N LEU A 139 4.79 -6.90 -17.15
CA LEU A 139 4.21 -5.60 -16.79
C LEU A 139 4.81 -4.42 -17.57
N ASP A 140 5.62 -4.68 -18.61
CA ASP A 140 6.32 -3.63 -19.33
C ASP A 140 5.39 -2.63 -20.04
N ASP A 141 4.25 -3.09 -20.52
CA ASP A 141 3.24 -2.30 -21.23
C ASP A 141 2.09 -1.81 -20.31
N LYS A 142 2.18 -2.08 -19.00
CA LYS A 142 1.15 -1.66 -18.05
C LYS A 142 1.27 -0.18 -17.70
N THR A 143 0.12 0.42 -17.42
CA THR A 143 0.01 1.78 -16.90
C THR A 143 -0.59 1.72 -15.51
N PHE A 144 -0.05 2.51 -14.60
CA PHE A 144 -0.49 2.58 -13.20
C PHE A 144 -1.08 3.95 -12.89
N SER A 145 -2.24 3.96 -12.25
CA SER A 145 -2.90 5.19 -11.79
C SER A 145 -2.57 5.54 -10.34
N LEU A 146 -2.18 4.54 -9.55
CA LEU A 146 -1.74 4.72 -8.16
C LEU A 146 -0.68 3.67 -7.82
N VAL A 147 0.39 4.09 -7.17
CA VAL A 147 1.42 3.20 -6.64
C VAL A 147 1.75 3.60 -5.21
N HIS A 148 1.62 2.66 -4.28
CA HIS A 148 2.05 2.80 -2.89
C HIS A 148 3.40 2.11 -2.70
N LEU A 149 4.44 2.89 -2.38
CA LEU A 149 5.80 2.37 -2.13
C LEU A 149 6.06 2.39 -0.62
N ASP A 150 6.13 1.23 0.00
CA ASP A 150 6.34 1.02 1.44
C ASP A 150 7.27 -0.17 1.71
N ALA A 151 8.35 -0.24 0.93
CA ALA A 151 9.30 -1.37 0.96
C ALA A 151 10.33 -1.28 2.10
N ASP A 152 10.38 -0.15 2.81
CA ASP A 152 11.31 0.16 3.91
C ASP A 152 12.80 0.10 3.56
N ILE A 153 13.22 -0.55 2.48
CA ILE A 153 14.61 -0.71 2.02
C ILE A 153 14.89 0.26 0.87
N TYR A 154 16.03 0.94 0.95
CA TYR A 154 16.46 1.93 -0.05
C TYR A 154 16.48 1.36 -1.47
N GLU A 155 17.13 0.21 -1.68
CA GLU A 155 17.29 -0.38 -3.01
C GLU A 155 15.93 -0.81 -3.61
N SER A 156 15.04 -1.38 -2.80
CA SER A 156 13.69 -1.77 -3.24
C SER A 156 12.85 -0.52 -3.59
N THR A 157 12.93 0.51 -2.77
CA THR A 157 12.21 1.78 -3.02
C THR A 157 12.72 2.46 -4.29
N LEU A 158 14.05 2.51 -4.49
CA LEU A 158 14.68 3.06 -5.69
C LEU A 158 14.28 2.28 -6.94
N ALA A 159 14.33 0.95 -6.88
CA ALA A 159 13.91 0.09 -7.98
C ALA A 159 12.42 0.27 -8.30
N GLY A 160 11.57 0.41 -7.26
CA GLY A 160 10.16 0.73 -7.41
C GLY A 160 9.94 2.04 -8.16
N LEU A 161 10.60 3.12 -7.75
CA LEU A 161 10.52 4.41 -8.45
C LEU A 161 10.98 4.30 -9.90
N GLN A 162 12.09 3.62 -10.18
CA GLN A 162 12.61 3.45 -11.53
C GLN A 162 11.65 2.64 -12.43
N PHE A 163 10.97 1.64 -11.88
CA PHE A 163 10.03 0.83 -12.63
C PHE A 163 8.69 1.54 -12.84
N PHE A 164 8.08 2.06 -11.78
CA PHE A 164 6.72 2.60 -11.85
C PHE A 164 6.65 3.99 -12.46
N TRP A 165 7.61 4.88 -12.18
CA TRP A 165 7.55 6.28 -12.62
C TRP A 165 7.30 6.45 -14.13
N PRO A 166 8.02 5.76 -15.04
CA PRO A 166 7.78 5.88 -16.49
C PRO A 166 6.46 5.24 -16.93
N ARG A 167 5.78 4.50 -16.06
CA ARG A 167 4.53 3.79 -16.32
C ARG A 167 3.32 4.45 -15.62
N MET A 168 3.54 5.57 -14.94
CA MET A 168 2.42 6.29 -14.32
C MET A 168 1.52 6.92 -15.38
N ALA A 169 0.20 6.81 -15.17
CA ALA A 169 -0.79 7.53 -15.95
C ALA A 169 -0.61 9.04 -15.76
N VAL A 170 -0.92 9.78 -16.81
CA VAL A 170 -0.95 11.25 -16.76
C VAL A 170 -2.32 11.69 -16.25
N GLY A 171 -2.34 12.47 -15.16
CA GLY A 171 -3.57 12.98 -14.55
C GLY A 171 -3.29 13.85 -13.33
#